data_c3bfd95400a88d2dcc13c4e31fbecbb8
#
_entry.id   c3bfd95400a88d2dcc13c4e31fbecbb8
#
_cell.length_a   1.000
_cell.length_b   1.000
_cell.length_c   1.000
_cell.angle_alpha   90.00
_cell.angle_beta   90.00
_cell.angle_gamma   90.00
#
_symmetry.space_group_name_H-M   'P 1'
#
loop_
_entity.id
_entity.type
_entity.pdbx_description
1 polymer ?
#
loop_
_entity_poly.entity_id
_entity_poly.type
_entity_poly.pdbx_seq_one_letter_code
_entity_poly.pdbx_strand_id
1 'polypeptide(L)'
;LSVQKKLYRWSKENPQDRYRDMWNWLLDPRNLRCAWHTVATNKGRRSAGVDGKTVRSIQKSKGSEAAFLLLLRQELRTGAYRPLPVKRKLIPKPGKPGKFRPLGIATVKDRVVQAAIKQLLEPIFEADFWPVSYGFRPKRSCRDAIEHIRITIRPRAHKGEKRLSHPPY
;
A
#
# COMPACT_ATOMS: atom_id res chain seq x y z
N LEU A 1 -13.44 1.44 2.60
CA LEU A 1 -13.54 2.50 1.56
C LEU A 1 -14.07 3.85 2.09
N SER A 2 -15.01 3.90 3.06
CA SER A 2 -15.51 5.18 3.59
C SER A 2 -14.45 5.95 4.40
N VAL A 3 -13.67 5.26 5.24
CA VAL A 3 -12.59 5.87 6.03
C VAL A 3 -11.49 6.41 5.12
N GLN A 4 -11.07 5.69 4.11
CA GLN A 4 -10.04 6.14 3.15
C GLN A 4 -10.47 7.41 2.40
N LYS A 5 -11.75 7.47 1.95
CA LYS A 5 -12.29 8.67 1.30
C LYS A 5 -12.33 9.87 2.26
N LYS A 6 -12.70 9.64 3.53
CA LYS A 6 -12.69 10.67 4.57
C LYS A 6 -11.27 11.17 4.83
N LEU A 7 -10.31 10.26 5.03
CA LEU A 7 -8.90 10.61 5.25
C LEU A 7 -8.34 11.45 4.11
N TYR A 8 -8.56 11.03 2.85
CA TYR A 8 -8.13 11.80 1.68
C TYR A 8 -8.72 13.21 1.66
N ARG A 9 -10.05 13.32 1.89
CA ARG A 9 -10.75 14.61 1.89
C ARG A 9 -10.24 15.52 3.00
N TRP A 10 -10.15 15.01 4.24
CA TRP A 10 -9.66 15.78 5.40
C TRP A 10 -8.22 16.23 5.21
N SER A 11 -7.33 15.37 4.71
CA SER A 11 -5.94 15.73 4.43
C SER A 11 -5.83 16.82 3.36
N LYS A 12 -6.73 16.80 2.37
CA LYS A 12 -6.75 17.82 1.32
C LYS A 12 -7.32 19.16 1.80
N GLU A 13 -8.34 19.12 2.66
CA GLU A 13 -8.98 20.31 3.22
C GLU A 13 -8.10 20.97 4.31
N ASN A 14 -7.39 20.17 5.10
CA ASN A 14 -6.58 20.62 6.22
C ASN A 14 -5.20 19.92 6.25
N PRO A 15 -4.24 20.34 5.43
CA PRO A 15 -2.92 19.68 5.31
C PRO A 15 -2.11 19.66 6.63
N GLN A 16 -2.42 20.54 7.59
CA GLN A 16 -1.73 20.63 8.87
C GLN A 16 -2.39 19.80 9.99
N ASP A 17 -3.49 19.11 9.69
CA ASP A 17 -4.19 18.31 10.68
C ASP A 17 -3.37 17.09 11.12
N ARG A 18 -3.54 16.74 12.41
CA ARG A 18 -2.92 15.58 13.02
C ARG A 18 -3.97 14.52 13.35
N TYR A 19 -3.86 13.35 12.76
CA TYR A 19 -4.77 12.23 12.98
C TYR A 19 -4.40 11.46 14.25
N ARG A 20 -5.14 11.67 15.33
CA ARG A 20 -4.88 11.02 16.63
C ARG A 20 -5.47 9.60 16.72
N ASP A 21 -6.53 9.31 15.96
CA ASP A 21 -7.27 8.03 16.03
C ASP A 21 -6.75 6.94 15.10
N MET A 22 -5.58 7.12 14.47
CA MET A 22 -5.03 6.17 13.51
C MET A 22 -4.90 4.75 14.08
N TRP A 23 -4.58 4.65 15.38
CA TRP A 23 -4.45 3.36 16.06
C TRP A 23 -5.80 2.63 16.16
N ASN A 24 -6.86 3.33 16.54
CA ASN A 24 -8.19 2.75 16.61
C ASN A 24 -8.70 2.31 15.23
N TRP A 25 -8.41 3.07 14.18
CA TRP A 25 -8.74 2.67 12.81
C TRP A 25 -7.91 1.48 12.31
N LEU A 26 -6.63 1.39 12.72
CA LEU A 26 -5.81 0.22 12.43
C LEU A 26 -6.43 -1.05 13.03
N LEU A 27 -6.92 -0.97 14.29
CA LEU A 27 -7.53 -2.06 15.02
C LEU A 27 -8.97 -2.36 14.60
N ASP A 28 -9.59 -1.55 13.74
CA ASP A 28 -10.95 -1.79 13.25
C ASP A 28 -11.01 -3.13 12.50
N PRO A 29 -11.92 -4.05 12.92
CA PRO A 29 -12.06 -5.35 12.24
C PRO A 29 -12.30 -5.24 10.74
N ARG A 30 -12.98 -4.19 10.28
CA ARG A 30 -13.24 -3.93 8.86
C ARG A 30 -11.95 -3.61 8.11
N ASN A 31 -11.06 -2.79 8.71
CA ASN A 31 -9.75 -2.48 8.14
C ASN A 31 -8.87 -3.74 8.04
N LEU A 32 -8.79 -4.53 9.11
CA LEU A 32 -8.02 -5.77 9.12
C LEU A 32 -8.57 -6.81 8.11
N ARG A 33 -9.88 -6.90 7.94
CA ARG A 33 -10.51 -7.78 6.93
C ARG A 33 -10.20 -7.32 5.51
N CYS A 34 -10.24 -6.02 5.22
CA CYS A 34 -9.82 -5.48 3.93
C CYS A 34 -8.34 -5.75 3.65
N ALA A 35 -7.48 -5.58 4.66
CA ALA A 35 -6.06 -5.88 4.56
C ALA A 35 -5.80 -7.37 4.28
N TRP A 36 -6.50 -8.26 4.99
CA TRP A 36 -6.47 -9.70 4.71
C TRP A 36 -6.88 -10.01 3.27
N HIS A 37 -8.01 -9.48 2.81
CA HIS A 37 -8.48 -9.69 1.44
C HIS A 37 -7.42 -9.26 0.41
N THR A 38 -6.79 -8.10 0.62
CA THR A 38 -5.70 -7.63 -0.23
C THR A 38 -4.54 -8.62 -0.28
N VAL A 39 -4.10 -9.16 0.87
CA VAL A 39 -3.02 -10.15 0.94
C VAL A 39 -3.45 -11.49 0.34
N ALA A 40 -4.69 -11.92 0.59
CA ALA A 40 -5.23 -13.20 0.13
C ALA A 40 -5.46 -13.26 -1.38
N THR A 41 -5.67 -12.13 -2.05
CA THR A 41 -5.86 -12.04 -3.50
C THR A 41 -4.56 -11.75 -4.27
N ASN A 42 -3.51 -11.31 -3.58
CA ASN A 42 -2.23 -10.95 -4.19
C ASN A 42 -1.48 -12.16 -4.78
N LYS A 43 -0.67 -11.93 -5.81
CA LYS A 43 0.21 -12.96 -6.42
C LYS A 43 1.09 -13.67 -5.38
N GLY A 44 1.54 -12.95 -4.35
CA GLY A 44 2.37 -13.46 -3.25
C GLY A 44 1.66 -14.35 -2.23
N ARG A 45 0.34 -14.62 -2.33
CA ARG A 45 -0.45 -15.40 -1.36
C ARG A 45 0.06 -16.83 -1.12
N ARG A 46 0.77 -17.40 -2.12
CA ARG A 46 1.35 -18.75 -2.05
C ARG A 46 2.73 -18.78 -1.41
N SER A 47 3.37 -17.63 -1.22
CA SER A 47 4.73 -17.54 -0.66
C SER A 47 4.66 -17.45 0.86
N ALA A 48 5.30 -18.40 1.54
CA ALA A 48 5.44 -18.39 3.00
C ALA A 48 6.65 -17.53 3.42
N GLY A 49 6.53 -16.86 4.57
CA GLY A 49 7.65 -16.22 5.26
C GLY A 49 8.54 -17.24 5.98
N VAL A 50 9.24 -16.78 7.01
CA VAL A 50 10.08 -17.64 7.87
C VAL A 50 9.25 -18.62 8.70
N ASP A 51 7.99 -18.29 8.99
CA ASP A 51 7.04 -19.10 9.75
C ASP A 51 6.44 -20.28 8.95
N GLY A 52 6.77 -20.41 7.67
CA GLY A 52 6.25 -21.45 6.78
C GLY A 52 4.76 -21.32 6.45
N LYS A 53 4.04 -20.33 6.97
CA LYS A 53 2.60 -20.17 6.78
C LYS A 53 2.28 -19.44 5.47
N THR A 54 1.31 -19.99 4.72
CA THR A 54 0.72 -19.37 3.52
C THR A 54 -0.71 -18.93 3.81
N VAL A 55 -1.31 -18.10 2.94
CA VAL A 55 -2.72 -17.75 3.05
C VAL A 55 -3.59 -19.03 3.06
N ARG A 56 -3.31 -20.00 2.17
CA ARG A 56 -4.06 -21.25 2.08
C ARG A 56 -3.96 -22.07 3.37
N SER A 57 -2.79 -22.14 4.02
CA SER A 57 -2.62 -22.88 5.27
C SER A 57 -3.42 -22.25 6.41
N ILE A 58 -3.48 -20.93 6.48
CA ILE A 58 -4.29 -20.19 7.46
C ILE A 58 -5.79 -20.45 7.22
N GLN A 59 -6.24 -20.40 5.97
CA GLN A 59 -7.65 -20.65 5.60
C GLN A 59 -8.11 -22.08 5.92
N LYS A 60 -7.18 -23.06 5.87
CA LYS A 60 -7.46 -24.47 6.18
C LYS A 60 -7.35 -24.82 7.66
N SER A 61 -6.75 -23.97 8.48
CA SER A 61 -6.58 -24.22 9.91
C SER A 61 -7.92 -24.13 10.66
N LYS A 62 -8.04 -24.90 11.78
CA LYS A 62 -9.19 -24.79 12.69
C LYS A 62 -9.34 -23.34 13.16
N GLY A 63 -10.51 -22.74 12.91
CA GLY A 63 -10.81 -21.36 13.28
C GLY A 63 -10.73 -20.34 12.13
N SER A 64 -10.23 -20.72 10.98
CA SER A 64 -10.27 -19.92 9.75
C SER A 64 -9.67 -18.51 9.83
N GLU A 65 -9.92 -17.71 8.82
CA GLU A 65 -9.59 -16.29 8.70
C GLU A 65 -10.04 -15.47 9.92
N ALA A 66 -11.25 -15.71 10.43
CA ALA A 66 -11.81 -14.93 11.54
C ALA A 66 -10.99 -15.07 12.82
N ALA A 67 -10.60 -16.28 13.19
CA ALA A 67 -9.75 -16.51 14.36
C ALA A 67 -8.35 -15.91 14.18
N PHE A 68 -7.76 -16.02 12.99
CA PHE A 68 -6.47 -15.40 12.68
C PHE A 68 -6.52 -13.89 12.86
N LEU A 69 -7.54 -13.23 12.33
CA LEU A 69 -7.69 -11.77 12.43
C LEU A 69 -8.01 -11.32 13.86
N LEU A 70 -8.78 -12.11 14.61
CA LEU A 70 -9.07 -11.82 16.01
C LEU A 70 -7.80 -11.88 16.86
N LEU A 71 -6.98 -12.92 16.72
CA LEU A 71 -5.69 -13.05 17.40
C LEU A 71 -4.73 -11.91 17.02
N LEU A 72 -4.62 -11.60 15.73
CA LEU A 72 -3.79 -10.48 15.26
C LEU A 72 -4.24 -9.16 15.88
N ARG A 73 -5.55 -8.88 15.89
CA ARG A 73 -6.11 -7.69 16.52
C ARG A 73 -5.80 -7.63 18.01
N GLN A 74 -5.89 -8.75 18.72
CA GLN A 74 -5.55 -8.83 20.13
C GLN A 74 -4.05 -8.56 20.37
N GLU A 75 -3.15 -9.18 19.60
CA GLU A 75 -1.71 -8.95 19.69
C GLU A 75 -1.36 -7.46 19.45
N LEU A 76 -1.98 -6.83 18.45
CA LEU A 76 -1.81 -5.42 18.19
C LEU A 76 -2.32 -4.56 19.35
N ARG A 77 -3.53 -4.84 19.86
CA ARG A 77 -4.16 -4.08 20.95
C ARG A 77 -3.36 -4.12 22.25
N THR A 78 -2.80 -5.29 22.58
CA THR A 78 -2.00 -5.50 23.81
C THR A 78 -0.54 -5.09 23.66
N GLY A 79 -0.10 -4.68 22.46
CA GLY A 79 1.30 -4.42 22.18
C GLY A 79 2.19 -5.67 22.15
N ALA A 80 1.60 -6.87 22.13
CA ALA A 80 2.33 -8.15 22.06
C ALA A 80 2.81 -8.48 20.63
N TYR A 81 2.28 -7.83 19.61
CA TYR A 81 2.71 -8.04 18.23
C TYR A 81 4.20 -7.70 18.06
N ARG A 82 4.95 -8.65 17.49
CA ARG A 82 6.33 -8.46 17.07
C ARG A 82 6.48 -8.94 15.63
N PRO A 83 6.99 -8.10 14.71
CA PRO A 83 7.27 -8.52 13.34
C PRO A 83 8.39 -9.57 13.32
N LEU A 84 8.27 -10.56 12.44
CA LEU A 84 9.28 -11.57 12.24
C LEU A 84 10.30 -11.15 11.17
N PRO A 85 11.53 -11.70 11.19
CA PRO A 85 12.50 -11.49 10.13
C PRO A 85 11.93 -11.89 8.77
N VAL A 86 12.34 -11.23 7.70
CA VAL A 86 11.95 -11.59 6.34
C VAL A 86 12.76 -12.78 5.84
N LYS A 87 12.11 -13.72 5.15
CA LYS A 87 12.79 -14.81 4.45
C LYS A 87 13.48 -14.28 3.20
N ARG A 88 14.80 -14.37 3.14
CA ARG A 88 15.57 -13.93 1.98
C ARG A 88 15.48 -14.95 0.83
N LYS A 89 15.12 -14.48 -0.37
CA LYS A 89 15.16 -15.23 -1.62
C LYS A 89 15.98 -14.44 -2.65
N LEU A 90 16.90 -15.11 -3.32
CA LEU A 90 17.69 -14.49 -4.39
C LEU A 90 16.93 -14.62 -5.72
N ILE A 91 16.80 -13.51 -6.43
CA ILE A 91 16.15 -13.45 -7.76
C ILE A 91 17.19 -13.04 -8.80
N PRO A 92 17.32 -13.76 -9.92
CA PRO A 92 18.22 -13.37 -11.00
C PRO A 92 17.89 -11.97 -11.53
N LYS A 93 18.93 -11.18 -11.83
CA LYS A 93 18.74 -9.87 -12.47
C LYS A 93 18.57 -10.07 -13.98
N PRO A 94 17.48 -9.55 -14.58
CA PRO A 94 17.32 -9.60 -16.03
C PRO A 94 18.52 -8.96 -16.77
N GLY A 95 19.01 -9.59 -17.82
CA GLY A 95 20.11 -9.09 -18.66
C GLY A 95 21.49 -9.10 -17.99
N LYS A 96 21.65 -9.70 -16.79
CA LYS A 96 22.95 -9.79 -16.09
C LYS A 96 23.16 -11.21 -15.55
N PRO A 97 23.66 -12.15 -16.39
CA PRO A 97 23.92 -13.53 -15.96
C PRO A 97 24.81 -13.59 -14.71
N GLY A 98 24.51 -14.51 -13.81
CA GLY A 98 25.25 -14.69 -12.55
C GLY A 98 25.00 -13.63 -11.48
N LYS A 99 24.27 -12.54 -11.76
CA LYS A 99 23.92 -11.51 -10.74
C LYS A 99 22.53 -11.73 -10.18
N PHE A 100 22.42 -11.63 -8.84
CA PHE A 100 21.18 -11.80 -8.11
C PHE A 100 20.81 -10.52 -7.32
N ARG A 101 19.52 -10.37 -7.06
CA ARG A 101 19.01 -9.38 -6.09
C ARG A 101 18.29 -10.09 -4.95
N PRO A 102 18.50 -9.68 -3.70
CA PRO A 102 17.74 -10.23 -2.59
C PRO A 102 16.31 -9.74 -2.62
N LEU A 103 15.36 -10.64 -2.34
CA LEU A 103 13.97 -10.34 -2.07
C LEU A 103 13.64 -10.80 -0.66
N GLY A 104 13.13 -9.89 0.18
CA GLY A 104 12.60 -10.20 1.50
C GLY A 104 11.12 -10.61 1.42
N ILE A 105 10.80 -11.80 1.90
CA ILE A 105 9.42 -12.29 1.99
C ILE A 105 8.98 -12.24 3.44
N ALA A 106 8.11 -11.29 3.78
CA ALA A 106 7.50 -11.17 5.09
C ALA A 106 6.46 -12.28 5.34
N THR A 107 6.17 -12.58 6.60
CA THR A 107 5.11 -13.53 6.97
C THR A 107 3.73 -13.04 6.51
N VAL A 108 2.75 -13.93 6.44
CA VAL A 108 1.37 -13.52 6.09
C VAL A 108 0.84 -12.53 7.13
N LYS A 109 1.14 -12.76 8.43
CA LYS A 109 0.75 -11.88 9.53
C LYS A 109 1.30 -10.46 9.30
N ASP A 110 2.60 -10.33 9.05
CA ASP A 110 3.25 -9.04 8.85
C ASP A 110 2.74 -8.33 7.59
N ARG A 111 2.47 -9.08 6.52
CA ARG A 111 1.87 -8.51 5.29
C ARG A 111 0.47 -7.95 5.53
N VAL A 112 -0.33 -8.59 6.40
CA VAL A 112 -1.67 -8.07 6.76
C VAL A 112 -1.54 -6.79 7.56
N VAL A 113 -0.63 -6.71 8.52
CA VAL A 113 -0.36 -5.47 9.27
C VAL A 113 0.12 -4.36 8.35
N GLN A 114 1.07 -4.64 7.47
CA GLN A 114 1.56 -3.67 6.48
C GLN A 114 0.44 -3.18 5.56
N ALA A 115 -0.43 -4.07 5.08
CA ALA A 115 -1.57 -3.69 4.26
C ALA A 115 -2.59 -2.85 5.03
N ALA A 116 -2.85 -3.16 6.30
CA ALA A 116 -3.75 -2.39 7.15
C ALA A 116 -3.23 -0.97 7.42
N ILE A 117 -1.92 -0.82 7.68
CA ILE A 117 -1.27 0.48 7.83
C ILE A 117 -1.30 1.25 6.50
N LYS A 118 -0.94 0.59 5.39
CA LYS A 118 -0.96 1.21 4.07
C LYS A 118 -2.32 1.78 3.71
N GLN A 119 -3.42 1.06 3.99
CA GLN A 119 -4.78 1.51 3.70
C GLN A 119 -5.15 2.81 4.42
N LEU A 120 -4.54 3.11 5.55
CA LEU A 120 -4.77 4.33 6.31
C LEU A 120 -3.83 5.46 5.88
N LEU A 121 -2.55 5.17 5.66
CA LEU A 121 -1.55 6.18 5.31
C LEU A 121 -1.64 6.63 3.85
N GLU A 122 -1.89 5.70 2.92
CA GLU A 122 -1.90 5.99 1.47
C GLU A 122 -2.83 7.16 1.09
N PRO A 123 -4.10 7.25 1.57
CA PRO A 123 -4.96 8.37 1.23
C PRO A 123 -4.47 9.71 1.80
N ILE A 124 -3.79 9.72 2.94
CA ILE A 124 -3.22 10.93 3.54
C ILE A 124 -2.09 11.45 2.67
N PHE A 125 -1.11 10.61 2.36
CA PHE A 125 0.01 10.99 1.49
C PHE A 125 -0.42 11.29 0.06
N GLU A 126 -1.44 10.57 -0.45
CA GLU A 126 -1.96 10.82 -1.79
C GLU A 126 -2.57 12.22 -1.93
N ALA A 127 -3.13 12.77 -0.86
CA ALA A 127 -3.66 14.13 -0.83
C ALA A 127 -2.57 15.21 -0.91
N ASP A 128 -1.37 14.91 -0.40
CA ASP A 128 -0.23 15.84 -0.30
C ASP A 128 0.76 15.73 -1.49
N PHE A 129 0.69 14.65 -2.26
CA PHE A 129 1.61 14.46 -3.38
C PHE A 129 1.43 15.51 -4.49
N TRP A 130 2.54 16.03 -4.96
CA TRP A 130 2.58 16.94 -6.10
C TRP A 130 1.96 16.32 -7.36
N PRO A 131 1.27 17.10 -8.20
CA PRO A 131 0.64 16.61 -9.43
C PRO A 131 1.62 15.89 -10.38
N VAL A 132 2.89 16.30 -10.38
CA VAL A 132 3.96 15.74 -11.20
C VAL A 132 4.64 14.49 -10.61
N SER A 133 4.23 14.04 -9.41
CA SER A 133 4.70 12.79 -8.81
C SER A 133 3.93 11.61 -9.39
N TYR A 134 4.63 10.66 -10.01
CA TYR A 134 4.03 9.49 -10.68
C TYR A 134 4.43 8.15 -10.06
N GLY A 135 5.60 8.08 -9.41
CA GLY A 135 6.16 6.83 -8.90
C GLY A 135 5.36 6.25 -7.74
N PHE A 136 5.05 4.96 -7.81
CA PHE A 136 4.40 4.17 -6.74
C PHE A 136 3.04 4.69 -6.26
N ARG A 137 2.37 5.53 -7.05
CA ARG A 137 1.04 6.06 -6.74
C ARG A 137 -0.07 5.26 -7.40
N PRO A 138 -1.27 5.15 -6.76
CA PRO A 138 -2.44 4.52 -7.35
C PRO A 138 -2.83 5.19 -8.68
N LYS A 139 -3.15 4.38 -9.69
CA LYS A 139 -3.62 4.86 -11.00
C LYS A 139 -2.65 5.80 -11.74
N ARG A 140 -1.37 5.81 -11.37
CA ARG A 140 -0.31 6.55 -12.06
C ARG A 140 0.76 5.60 -12.57
N SER A 141 1.30 5.89 -13.74
CA SER A 141 2.30 5.05 -14.41
C SER A 141 3.44 5.87 -15.00
N CYS A 142 4.54 5.20 -15.34
CA CYS A 142 5.63 5.83 -16.09
C CYS A 142 5.16 6.38 -17.44
N ARG A 143 4.15 5.74 -18.06
CA ARG A 143 3.56 6.21 -19.32
C ARG A 143 2.89 7.57 -19.15
N ASP A 144 2.16 7.77 -18.07
CA ASP A 144 1.50 9.04 -17.78
C ASP A 144 2.54 10.15 -17.52
N ALA A 145 3.67 9.82 -16.88
CA ALA A 145 4.78 10.76 -16.68
C ALA A 145 5.40 11.20 -18.02
N ILE A 146 5.65 10.25 -18.91
CA ILE A 146 6.20 10.54 -20.26
C ILE A 146 5.20 11.40 -21.05
N GLU A 147 3.92 11.07 -21.01
CA GLU A 147 2.89 11.83 -21.71
C GLU A 147 2.77 13.24 -21.16
N HIS A 148 2.86 13.42 -19.84
CA HIS A 148 2.87 14.75 -19.24
C HIS A 148 4.07 15.58 -19.73
N ILE A 149 5.28 15.01 -19.76
CA ILE A 149 6.45 15.67 -20.32
C ILE A 149 6.21 16.06 -21.79
N ARG A 150 5.71 15.12 -22.61
CA ARG A 150 5.43 15.34 -24.03
C ARG A 150 4.47 16.52 -24.25
N ILE A 151 3.42 16.63 -23.45
CA ILE A 151 2.45 17.72 -23.54
C ILE A 151 3.07 19.04 -23.10
N THR A 152 3.87 19.02 -22.02
CA THR A 152 4.46 20.24 -21.43
C THR A 152 5.52 20.88 -22.34
N ILE A 153 6.32 20.07 -23.06
CA ILE A 153 7.41 20.56 -23.95
C ILE A 153 6.95 20.82 -25.40
N ARG A 154 5.68 20.52 -25.73
CA ARG A 154 5.18 20.86 -27.08
C ARG A 154 5.30 22.36 -27.31
N PRO A 155 5.85 22.78 -28.47
CA PRO A 155 5.81 24.18 -28.86
C PRO A 155 4.36 24.65 -28.86
N ARG A 156 4.09 25.83 -28.29
CA ARG A 156 2.75 26.44 -28.33
C ARG A 156 2.36 26.64 -29.78
N ALA A 157 1.38 25.90 -30.28
CA ALA A 157 0.71 26.25 -31.52
C ALA A 157 0.06 27.62 -31.33
N HIS A 158 0.29 28.54 -32.26
CA HIS A 158 -0.25 29.88 -32.19
C HIS A 158 -1.77 29.89 -32.03
N LYS A 159 -2.23 30.66 -31.05
CA LYS A 159 -3.60 31.15 -30.79
C LYS A 159 -4.74 30.13 -30.87
N GLY A 160 -5.24 29.74 -29.71
CA GLY A 160 -6.57 29.10 -29.55
C GLY A 160 -6.74 28.03 -28.48
N GLU A 161 -5.68 27.36 -28.03
CA GLU A 161 -5.84 26.34 -27.00
C GLU A 161 -5.78 26.95 -25.59
N LYS A 162 -6.88 26.78 -24.86
CA LYS A 162 -6.97 27.14 -23.44
C LYS A 162 -5.82 26.50 -22.67
N ARG A 163 -5.02 27.32 -22.00
CA ARG A 163 -4.04 26.88 -21.00
C ARG A 163 -4.76 25.97 -20.00
N LEU A 164 -4.30 24.75 -19.86
CA LEU A 164 -4.55 24.01 -18.63
C LEU A 164 -3.96 24.85 -17.50
N SER A 165 -4.84 25.54 -16.77
CA SER A 165 -4.46 26.31 -15.59
C SER A 165 -3.78 25.36 -14.60
N HIS A 166 -2.49 25.57 -14.37
CA HIS A 166 -1.84 24.97 -13.23
C HIS A 166 -2.55 25.52 -11.98
N PRO A 167 -3.03 24.69 -11.07
CA PRO A 167 -3.49 25.21 -9.79
C PRO A 167 -2.33 25.95 -9.14
N PRO A 168 -2.58 27.11 -8.53
CA PRO A 168 -1.54 27.84 -7.79
C PRO A 168 -1.04 26.94 -6.65
N TYR A 169 0.22 27.08 -6.34
CA TYR A 169 0.95 26.43 -5.26
C TYR A 169 0.22 26.54 -3.91
#